data_e04858f768d02549472b9230d378a744
#
_entry.id   e04858f768d02549472b9230d378a744
#
_cell.length_a   1.000
_cell.length_b   1.000
_cell.length_c   1.000
_cell.angle_alpha   90.00
_cell.angle_beta   90.00
_cell.angle_gamma   90.00
#
_symmetry.space_group_name_H-M   'P 1'
#
loop_
_entity.id
_entity.type
_entity.pdbx_description
1 polymer ?
#
loop_
_entity_poly.entity_id
_entity_poly.type
_entity_poly.pdbx_seq_one_letter_code
_entity_poly.pdbx_strand_id
1 'polypeptide(L)'
;MIAYSMLKPGGTMVYSTCSFSYEEDEEVIDYLINSTDATLKEIPDSELFYRSRNNGHGIHLLPFLFPGEGHYIALITKPGELVRKNDKKYYQKKEKFGDYLFTLSETFSMKHLNVIRYGVKIGQFDKNDIRFDYHYARFVNEFDNFLEIDTNELLKYYQGETINKPVSKGYILLKYQGINVDIAKSDGRIVKNRLPKGLRKKLIA
;
A
#
# COMPACT_ATOMS: atom_id res chain seq x y z
N MET A 1 0.17 -22.55 9.44
CA MET A 1 1.42 -22.90 10.20
C MET A 1 2.65 -22.12 9.68
N ILE A 2 3.08 -22.23 8.42
CA ILE A 2 4.29 -21.57 7.90
C ILE A 2 4.22 -20.04 8.05
N ALA A 3 3.13 -19.40 7.64
CA ALA A 3 2.97 -17.95 7.78
C ALA A 3 3.08 -17.49 9.24
N TYR A 4 2.50 -18.23 10.16
CA TYR A 4 2.62 -17.94 11.60
C TYR A 4 4.06 -18.10 12.12
N SER A 5 4.79 -19.11 11.66
CA SER A 5 6.19 -19.29 12.07
C SER A 5 7.09 -18.12 11.64
N MET A 6 6.75 -17.44 10.54
CA MET A 6 7.46 -16.26 10.04
C MET A 6 7.09 -14.96 10.78
N LEU A 7 6.01 -14.96 11.56
CA LEU A 7 5.57 -13.79 12.30
C LEU A 7 6.53 -13.51 13.46
N LYS A 8 6.94 -12.25 13.59
CA LYS A 8 7.76 -11.80 14.72
C LYS A 8 6.98 -11.84 16.03
N PRO A 9 7.63 -12.03 17.19
CA PRO A 9 6.98 -11.83 18.49
C PRO A 9 6.29 -10.46 18.55
N GLY A 10 5.08 -10.39 19.09
CA GLY A 10 4.23 -9.19 19.12
C GLY A 10 3.63 -8.78 17.77
N GLY A 11 3.93 -9.52 16.69
CA GLY A 11 3.38 -9.24 15.36
C GLY A 11 1.92 -9.69 15.21
N THR A 12 1.21 -9.06 14.30
CA THR A 12 -0.16 -9.41 13.93
C THR A 12 -0.22 -9.86 12.47
N MET A 13 -0.93 -10.95 12.20
CA MET A 13 -1.21 -11.48 10.87
C MET A 13 -2.71 -11.37 10.62
N VAL A 14 -3.08 -10.99 9.41
CA VAL A 14 -4.45 -11.06 8.92
C VAL A 14 -4.60 -12.36 8.14
N TYR A 15 -5.56 -13.19 8.56
CA TYR A 15 -6.03 -14.32 7.76
C TYR A 15 -7.34 -13.93 7.12
N SER A 16 -7.47 -14.14 5.82
CA SER A 16 -8.71 -13.84 5.11
C SER A 16 -8.93 -14.81 3.94
N THR A 17 -10.20 -15.13 3.70
CA THR A 17 -10.66 -15.94 2.57
C THR A 17 -11.83 -15.27 1.90
N CYS A 18 -12.16 -15.72 0.68
CA CYS A 18 -13.41 -15.39 0.01
C CYS A 18 -14.45 -16.53 0.15
N SER A 19 -14.17 -17.51 1.00
CA SER A 19 -15.07 -18.62 1.33
C SER A 19 -16.05 -18.22 2.43
N PHE A 20 -17.12 -19.00 2.55
CA PHE A 20 -18.04 -19.01 3.69
C PHE A 20 -18.09 -20.40 4.34
N SER A 21 -17.12 -21.26 3.99
CA SER A 21 -17.01 -22.62 4.50
C SER A 21 -16.33 -22.59 5.86
N TYR A 22 -16.94 -23.23 6.85
CA TYR A 22 -16.36 -23.37 8.18
C TYR A 22 -14.96 -23.99 8.14
N GLU A 23 -14.76 -24.97 7.26
CA GLU A 23 -13.51 -25.72 7.10
C GLU A 23 -12.36 -24.83 6.58
N GLU A 24 -12.67 -23.80 5.80
CA GLU A 24 -11.67 -22.86 5.29
C GLU A 24 -11.51 -21.62 6.19
N ASP A 25 -12.47 -21.35 7.03
CA ASP A 25 -12.54 -20.15 7.85
C ASP A 25 -12.20 -20.45 9.32
N GLU A 26 -13.17 -20.77 10.12
CA GLU A 26 -13.02 -20.96 11.57
C GLU A 26 -12.18 -22.16 11.93
N GLU A 27 -12.32 -23.29 11.22
CA GLU A 27 -11.57 -24.51 11.51
C GLU A 27 -10.07 -24.31 11.33
N VAL A 28 -9.66 -23.52 10.33
CA VAL A 28 -8.25 -23.15 10.13
C VAL A 28 -7.72 -22.32 11.30
N ILE A 29 -8.52 -21.41 11.83
CA ILE A 29 -8.16 -20.60 12.98
C ILE A 29 -8.11 -21.45 14.26
N ASP A 30 -9.08 -22.32 14.46
CA ASP A 30 -9.09 -23.27 15.58
C ASP A 30 -7.87 -24.18 15.57
N TYR A 31 -7.53 -24.74 14.41
CA TYR A 31 -6.33 -25.54 14.25
C TYR A 31 -5.07 -24.76 14.62
N LEU A 32 -4.95 -23.50 14.16
CA LEU A 32 -3.80 -22.66 14.43
C LEU A 32 -3.65 -22.37 15.94
N ILE A 33 -4.73 -21.98 16.61
CA ILE A 33 -4.75 -21.64 18.03
C ILE A 33 -4.43 -22.89 18.88
N ASN A 34 -5.02 -24.03 18.55
CA ASN A 34 -4.80 -25.28 19.27
C ASN A 34 -3.41 -25.88 19.06
N SER A 35 -2.75 -25.52 17.95
CA SER A 35 -1.43 -26.05 17.57
C SER A 35 -0.27 -25.11 17.88
N THR A 36 -0.52 -23.89 18.35
CA THR A 36 0.51 -22.87 18.59
C THR A 36 0.17 -22.02 19.83
N ASP A 37 1.03 -21.05 20.12
CA ASP A 37 0.80 -20.00 21.12
C ASP A 37 0.04 -18.78 20.55
N ALA A 38 -0.56 -18.91 19.36
CA ALA A 38 -1.30 -17.82 18.71
C ALA A 38 -2.50 -17.36 19.55
N THR A 39 -2.73 -16.08 19.57
CA THR A 39 -3.92 -15.46 20.17
C THR A 39 -4.69 -14.66 19.12
N LEU A 40 -6.00 -14.53 19.33
CA LEU A 40 -6.83 -13.68 18.48
C LEU A 40 -6.83 -12.26 19.00
N LYS A 41 -6.69 -11.34 18.07
CA LYS A 41 -6.94 -9.94 18.34
C LYS A 41 -8.39 -9.61 17.98
N GLU A 42 -9.08 -8.99 18.92
CA GLU A 42 -10.46 -8.58 18.73
C GLU A 42 -10.62 -7.56 17.59
N ILE A 43 -11.63 -7.76 16.76
CA ILE A 43 -12.09 -6.82 15.76
C ILE A 43 -13.30 -6.11 16.37
N PRO A 44 -13.31 -4.76 16.48
CA PRO A 44 -14.45 -4.03 17.05
C PRO A 44 -15.76 -4.33 16.30
N ASP A 45 -16.87 -4.36 17.01
CA ASP A 45 -18.19 -4.63 16.41
C ASP A 45 -18.60 -3.55 15.40
N SER A 46 -19.30 -3.97 14.37
CA SER A 46 -19.88 -3.10 13.34
C SER A 46 -21.12 -3.76 12.75
N GLU A 47 -22.03 -2.96 12.28
CA GLU A 47 -23.25 -3.40 11.55
C GLU A 47 -22.92 -3.99 10.16
N LEU A 48 -21.69 -3.76 9.67
CA LEU A 48 -21.24 -4.19 8.34
C LEU A 48 -20.76 -5.63 8.28
N PHE A 49 -20.67 -6.33 9.40
CA PHE A 49 -20.17 -7.69 9.41
C PHE A 49 -20.87 -8.59 10.43
N TYR A 50 -20.73 -9.87 10.22
CA TYR A 50 -21.31 -10.93 11.04
C TYR A 50 -20.21 -11.70 11.77
N ARG A 51 -20.35 -11.88 13.10
CA ARG A 51 -19.46 -12.76 13.87
C ARG A 51 -19.92 -14.20 13.72
N SER A 52 -18.97 -15.10 13.52
CA SER A 52 -19.28 -16.50 13.52
C SER A 52 -19.93 -16.96 14.85
N ARG A 53 -20.96 -17.77 14.75
CA ARG A 53 -21.66 -18.33 15.90
C ARG A 53 -20.95 -19.55 16.52
N ASN A 54 -20.10 -20.23 15.75
CA ASN A 54 -19.53 -21.49 16.16
C ASN A 54 -18.49 -21.34 17.26
N ASN A 55 -17.56 -20.40 17.12
CA ASN A 55 -16.50 -20.17 18.10
C ASN A 55 -16.16 -18.69 18.31
N GLY A 56 -16.83 -17.78 17.57
CA GLY A 56 -16.58 -16.35 17.63
C GLY A 56 -15.25 -15.90 17.03
N HIS A 57 -14.54 -16.79 16.35
CA HIS A 57 -13.25 -16.48 15.74
C HIS A 57 -13.45 -15.77 14.40
N GLY A 58 -12.99 -14.52 14.31
CA GLY A 58 -13.09 -13.72 13.09
C GLY A 58 -14.47 -13.12 12.84
N ILE A 59 -14.60 -12.57 11.64
CA ILE A 59 -15.81 -11.92 11.14
C ILE A 59 -16.05 -12.29 9.67
N HIS A 60 -17.31 -12.30 9.27
CA HIS A 60 -17.74 -12.46 7.89
C HIS A 60 -18.30 -11.13 7.36
N LEU A 61 -17.75 -10.64 6.25
CA LEU A 61 -18.33 -9.57 5.45
C LEU A 61 -19.30 -10.22 4.46
N LEU A 62 -20.58 -10.22 4.79
CA LEU A 62 -21.61 -10.90 4.00
C LEU A 62 -22.15 -9.96 2.91
N PRO A 63 -22.42 -10.41 1.67
CA PRO A 63 -22.83 -9.56 0.55
C PRO A 63 -24.12 -8.74 0.79
N PHE A 64 -24.99 -9.21 1.67
CA PHE A 64 -26.22 -8.49 2.03
C PHE A 64 -26.05 -7.44 3.13
N LEU A 65 -24.89 -7.42 3.83
CA LEU A 65 -24.52 -6.41 4.82
C LEU A 65 -23.47 -5.45 4.30
N PHE A 66 -22.62 -5.91 3.40
CA PHE A 66 -21.49 -5.17 2.88
C PHE A 66 -21.41 -5.28 1.36
N PRO A 67 -21.28 -4.17 0.60
CA PRO A 67 -21.16 -4.21 -0.85
C PRO A 67 -19.86 -4.92 -1.28
N GLY A 68 -19.97 -6.14 -1.78
CA GLY A 68 -18.83 -6.95 -2.20
C GLY A 68 -19.19 -8.42 -2.39
N GLU A 69 -18.19 -9.23 -2.71
CA GLU A 69 -18.35 -10.67 -2.94
C GLU A 69 -18.40 -11.47 -1.63
N GLY A 70 -18.01 -10.83 -0.54
CA GLY A 70 -17.90 -11.44 0.78
C GLY A 70 -16.47 -11.86 1.11
N HIS A 71 -16.16 -11.82 2.41
CA HIS A 71 -14.86 -12.27 2.95
C HIS A 71 -15.02 -12.74 4.38
N TYR A 72 -14.18 -13.69 4.77
CA TYR A 72 -13.87 -13.97 6.15
C TYR A 72 -12.56 -13.28 6.55
N ILE A 73 -12.47 -12.77 7.78
CA ILE A 73 -11.28 -12.09 8.31
C ILE A 73 -11.06 -12.48 9.77
N ALA A 74 -9.84 -12.90 10.10
CA ALA A 74 -9.38 -13.07 11.47
C ALA A 74 -8.04 -12.37 11.70
N LEU A 75 -7.86 -11.75 12.85
CA LEU A 75 -6.61 -11.14 13.28
C LEU A 75 -5.91 -12.05 14.28
N ILE A 76 -4.71 -12.50 13.93
CA ILE A 76 -3.92 -13.45 14.71
C ILE A 76 -2.67 -12.75 15.21
N THR A 77 -2.43 -12.82 16.52
CA THR A 77 -1.25 -12.20 17.14
C THR A 77 -0.32 -13.28 17.68
N LYS A 78 0.97 -13.11 17.46
CA LYS A 78 2.00 -13.92 18.10
C LYS A 78 2.41 -13.26 19.42
N PRO A 79 2.41 -13.99 20.55
CA PRO A 79 2.84 -13.44 21.83
C PRO A 79 4.25 -12.84 21.80
N GLY A 80 4.50 -11.86 22.65
CA GLY A 80 5.79 -11.17 22.77
C GLY A 80 5.73 -9.69 22.48
N GLU A 81 6.87 -9.03 22.51
CA GLU A 81 6.97 -7.61 22.22
C GLU A 81 7.40 -7.35 20.79
N LEU A 82 6.65 -6.50 20.09
CA LEU A 82 7.03 -6.03 18.77
C LEU A 82 8.14 -4.99 18.88
N VAL A 83 9.37 -5.39 18.64
CA VAL A 83 10.47 -4.45 18.48
C VAL A 83 10.31 -3.73 17.14
N ARG A 84 9.66 -2.56 17.16
CA ARG A 84 9.59 -1.66 16.01
C ARG A 84 10.98 -1.05 15.82
N LYS A 85 11.69 -1.51 14.80
CA LYS A 85 12.83 -0.72 14.29
C LYS A 85 12.25 0.58 13.73
N ASN A 86 12.87 1.71 14.12
CA ASN A 86 12.45 3.04 13.66
C ASN A 86 12.31 3.03 12.12
N ASP A 87 11.09 3.08 11.61
CA ASP A 87 10.76 2.94 10.19
C ASP A 87 11.41 4.03 9.30
N LYS A 88 11.80 5.16 9.91
CA LYS A 88 12.51 6.26 9.22
C LYS A 88 13.89 5.88 8.66
N LYS A 89 14.51 4.79 9.11
CA LYS A 89 15.82 4.33 8.60
C LYS A 89 15.72 3.29 7.47
N TYR A 90 14.57 2.69 7.23
CA TYR A 90 14.44 1.55 6.30
C TYR A 90 14.68 1.90 4.83
N TYR A 91 14.53 3.17 4.42
CA TYR A 91 14.57 3.58 3.03
C TYR A 91 15.48 4.78 2.78
N GLN A 92 16.54 4.93 3.57
CA GLN A 92 17.48 6.06 3.41
C GLN A 92 18.55 5.80 2.36
N LYS A 93 18.83 4.53 2.03
CA LYS A 93 19.84 4.19 1.05
C LYS A 93 19.25 4.26 -0.35
N LYS A 94 19.88 5.07 -1.22
CA LYS A 94 19.55 5.15 -2.63
C LYS A 94 20.62 4.38 -3.42
N GLU A 95 20.19 3.47 -4.29
CA GLU A 95 21.09 2.71 -5.17
C GLU A 95 20.70 2.84 -6.63
N LYS A 96 21.71 2.93 -7.49
CA LYS A 96 21.56 2.98 -8.94
C LYS A 96 21.74 1.58 -9.51
N PHE A 97 20.78 1.15 -10.35
CA PHE A 97 20.84 -0.06 -11.15
C PHE A 97 20.61 0.28 -12.62
N GLY A 98 21.64 0.23 -13.45
CA GLY A 98 21.57 0.74 -14.81
C GLY A 98 21.12 2.20 -14.81
N ASP A 99 20.05 2.50 -15.53
CA ASP A 99 19.47 3.84 -15.62
C ASP A 99 18.42 4.15 -14.51
N TYR A 100 18.22 3.24 -13.58
CA TYR A 100 17.18 3.38 -12.55
C TYR A 100 17.77 3.68 -11.17
N LEU A 101 17.07 4.54 -10.43
CA LEU A 101 17.35 4.84 -9.04
C LEU A 101 16.26 4.21 -8.15
N PHE A 102 16.71 3.52 -7.09
CA PHE A 102 15.83 2.88 -6.11
C PHE A 102 16.13 3.39 -4.69
N THR A 103 15.13 3.34 -3.83
CA THR A 103 15.33 3.46 -2.38
C THR A 103 15.17 2.10 -1.72
N LEU A 104 16.07 1.79 -0.80
CA LEU A 104 16.25 0.45 -0.26
C LEU A 104 16.21 0.45 1.27
N SER A 105 15.87 -0.71 1.82
CA SER A 105 16.12 -1.03 3.22
C SER A 105 17.58 -1.47 3.41
N GLU A 106 18.27 -0.88 4.36
CA GLU A 106 19.68 -1.21 4.66
C GLU A 106 19.88 -2.63 5.21
N THR A 107 18.84 -3.31 5.60
CA THR A 107 18.92 -4.61 6.29
C THR A 107 18.83 -5.81 5.38
N PHE A 108 18.72 -5.62 4.07
CA PHE A 108 18.49 -6.71 3.14
C PHE A 108 19.73 -7.01 2.29
N SER A 109 20.29 -8.22 2.43
CA SER A 109 21.34 -8.70 1.54
C SER A 109 20.73 -9.51 0.40
N MET A 110 21.04 -9.10 -0.83
CA MET A 110 20.57 -9.78 -2.05
C MET A 110 21.54 -10.82 -2.60
N LYS A 111 22.63 -11.11 -1.88
CA LYS A 111 23.58 -12.14 -2.30
C LYS A 111 22.84 -13.47 -2.49
N HIS A 112 23.04 -14.10 -3.63
CA HIS A 112 22.46 -15.40 -4.01
C HIS A 112 20.93 -15.41 -4.23
N LEU A 113 20.28 -14.23 -4.33
CA LEU A 113 18.85 -14.15 -4.64
C LEU A 113 18.63 -13.71 -6.09
N ASN A 114 17.68 -14.37 -6.76
CA ASN A 114 17.17 -13.92 -8.06
C ASN A 114 16.09 -12.87 -7.81
N VAL A 115 16.48 -11.60 -7.78
CA VAL A 115 15.61 -10.49 -7.38
C VAL A 115 14.80 -10.00 -8.57
N ILE A 116 13.48 -10.16 -8.51
CA ILE A 116 12.53 -9.69 -9.54
C ILE A 116 12.20 -8.20 -9.35
N ARG A 117 12.11 -7.74 -8.10
CA ARG A 117 11.84 -6.35 -7.76
C ARG A 117 12.65 -5.95 -6.54
N TYR A 118 13.23 -4.74 -6.59
CA TYR A 118 14.16 -4.24 -5.59
C TYR A 118 13.69 -2.90 -5.03
N GLY A 119 13.32 -2.89 -3.77
CA GLY A 119 12.88 -1.66 -3.09
C GLY A 119 11.78 -0.89 -3.80
N VAL A 120 11.77 0.44 -3.61
CA VAL A 120 10.87 1.36 -4.30
C VAL A 120 11.65 2.09 -5.38
N LYS A 121 11.21 1.98 -6.63
CA LYS A 121 11.81 2.71 -7.75
C LYS A 121 11.51 4.20 -7.61
N ILE A 122 12.54 5.00 -7.43
CA ILE A 122 12.44 6.46 -7.37
C ILE A 122 12.19 7.03 -8.76
N GLY A 123 12.93 6.54 -9.76
CA GLY A 123 12.81 7.03 -11.12
C GLY A 123 13.89 6.47 -12.03
N GLN A 124 13.94 7.05 -13.23
CA GLN A 124 14.93 6.74 -14.26
C GLN A 124 15.75 8.01 -14.56
N PHE A 125 17.06 7.85 -14.71
CA PHE A 125 17.91 8.93 -15.15
C PHE A 125 17.61 9.29 -16.62
N ASP A 126 17.44 10.57 -16.88
CA ASP A 126 17.26 11.14 -18.21
C ASP A 126 18.24 12.31 -18.33
N LYS A 127 19.42 12.06 -18.94
CA LYS A 127 20.55 13.00 -19.01
C LYS A 127 20.97 13.47 -17.60
N ASN A 128 20.69 14.70 -17.25
CA ASN A 128 21.05 15.32 -15.97
C ASN A 128 19.86 15.44 -15.00
N ASP A 129 18.75 14.78 -15.28
CA ASP A 129 17.51 14.85 -14.49
C ASP A 129 17.03 13.43 -14.11
N ILE A 130 16.16 13.32 -13.13
CA ILE A 130 15.51 12.06 -12.75
C ILE A 130 14.05 12.14 -13.15
N ARG A 131 13.66 11.27 -14.05
CA ARG A 131 12.25 11.06 -14.34
C ARG A 131 11.63 10.20 -13.26
N PHE A 132 10.90 10.83 -12.31
CA PHE A 132 10.28 10.15 -11.19
C PHE A 132 9.28 9.07 -11.64
N ASP A 133 9.27 7.96 -10.89
CA ASP A 133 8.32 6.87 -11.06
C ASP A 133 7.01 7.18 -10.32
N TYR A 134 5.89 6.77 -10.91
CA TYR A 134 4.56 6.95 -10.32
C TYR A 134 4.44 6.35 -8.91
N HIS A 135 5.02 5.16 -8.69
CA HIS A 135 4.94 4.51 -7.38
C HIS A 135 5.72 5.26 -6.30
N TYR A 136 6.77 5.99 -6.69
CA TYR A 136 7.52 6.80 -5.75
C TYR A 136 6.69 7.93 -5.15
N ALA A 137 5.78 8.51 -5.92
CA ALA A 137 4.85 9.52 -5.42
C ALA A 137 4.04 9.03 -4.21
N ARG A 138 3.66 7.75 -4.21
CA ARG A 138 2.90 7.14 -3.10
C ARG A 138 3.74 6.85 -1.87
N PHE A 139 5.04 6.79 -2.04
CA PHE A 139 5.99 6.42 -1.00
C PHE A 139 6.65 7.63 -0.34
N VAL A 140 6.85 8.72 -1.09
CA VAL A 140 7.57 9.90 -0.60
C VAL A 140 6.76 10.64 0.47
N ASN A 141 7.40 10.91 1.62
CA ASN A 141 6.75 11.65 2.70
C ASN A 141 6.99 13.17 2.58
N GLU A 142 8.17 13.57 2.10
CA GLU A 142 8.59 14.95 1.97
C GLU A 142 9.02 15.24 0.53
N PHE A 143 8.53 16.32 -0.03
CA PHE A 143 8.87 16.80 -1.37
C PHE A 143 8.90 18.32 -1.34
N ASP A 144 9.94 18.92 -1.90
CA ASP A 144 10.21 20.38 -1.78
C ASP A 144 9.03 21.23 -2.26
N ASN A 145 8.40 20.80 -3.34
CA ASN A 145 7.25 21.51 -3.91
C ASN A 145 6.04 20.58 -3.97
N PHE A 146 4.92 21.02 -3.45
CA PHE A 146 3.65 20.30 -3.58
C PHE A 146 2.51 21.22 -4.00
N LEU A 147 1.46 20.65 -4.56
CA LEU A 147 0.23 21.31 -4.94
C LEU A 147 -0.96 20.48 -4.47
N GLU A 148 -1.78 21.07 -3.61
CA GLU A 148 -3.07 20.50 -3.27
C GLU A 148 -4.05 20.79 -4.41
N ILE A 149 -4.70 19.74 -4.92
CA ILE A 149 -5.67 19.80 -6.02
C ILE A 149 -7.07 19.48 -5.53
N ASP A 150 -8.06 20.06 -6.17
CA ASP A 150 -9.46 19.78 -5.89
C ASP A 150 -9.99 18.54 -6.65
N THR A 151 -11.25 18.17 -6.40
CA THR A 151 -11.88 17.00 -7.01
C THR A 151 -11.94 17.09 -8.54
N ASN A 152 -12.24 18.28 -9.09
CA ASN A 152 -12.33 18.48 -10.53
C ASN A 152 -10.95 18.36 -11.19
N GLU A 153 -9.94 18.96 -10.57
CA GLU A 153 -8.53 18.86 -11.00
C GLU A 153 -8.04 17.41 -10.95
N LEU A 154 -8.39 16.67 -9.89
CA LEU A 154 -8.08 15.25 -9.76
C LEU A 154 -8.71 14.43 -10.89
N LEU A 155 -10.00 14.60 -11.15
CA LEU A 155 -10.71 13.90 -12.22
C LEU A 155 -10.09 14.17 -13.58
N LYS A 156 -9.84 15.44 -13.93
CA LYS A 156 -9.13 15.83 -15.16
C LYS A 156 -7.75 15.21 -15.25
N TYR A 157 -7.01 15.19 -14.14
CA TYR A 157 -5.67 14.60 -14.11
C TYR A 157 -5.74 13.08 -14.38
N TYR A 158 -6.71 12.36 -13.79
CA TYR A 158 -6.92 10.94 -14.09
C TYR A 158 -7.39 10.67 -15.51
N GLN A 159 -7.98 11.64 -16.19
CA GLN A 159 -8.31 11.57 -17.63
C GLN A 159 -7.09 11.80 -18.54
N GLY A 160 -5.98 12.22 -17.98
CA GLY A 160 -4.76 12.51 -18.73
C GLY A 160 -4.60 13.98 -19.09
N GLU A 161 -5.48 14.86 -18.59
CA GLU A 161 -5.43 16.29 -18.85
C GLU A 161 -4.35 16.98 -18.00
N THR A 162 -3.98 18.19 -18.39
CA THR A 162 -3.07 19.08 -17.66
C THR A 162 -3.89 19.91 -16.65
N ILE A 163 -3.22 20.37 -15.59
CA ILE A 163 -3.82 21.31 -14.64
C ILE A 163 -3.28 22.72 -14.96
N ASN A 164 -4.16 23.64 -15.32
CA ASN A 164 -3.84 25.04 -15.58
C ASN A 164 -3.80 25.80 -14.25
N LYS A 165 -2.63 25.85 -13.63
CA LYS A 165 -2.42 26.51 -12.34
C LYS A 165 -0.99 27.04 -12.24
N PRO A 166 -0.79 28.32 -11.93
CA PRO A 166 0.54 28.90 -11.76
C PRO A 166 1.17 28.31 -10.48
N VAL A 167 2.28 27.60 -10.66
CA VAL A 167 3.05 26.98 -9.57
C VAL A 167 4.53 26.97 -9.95
N SER A 168 5.40 26.71 -9.00
CA SER A 168 6.85 26.68 -9.22
C SER A 168 7.22 25.77 -10.40
N LYS A 169 8.19 26.21 -11.21
CA LYS A 169 8.73 25.41 -12.31
C LYS A 169 9.53 24.21 -11.75
N GLY A 170 9.35 23.04 -12.33
CA GLY A 170 10.04 21.81 -11.93
C GLY A 170 9.09 20.68 -11.56
N TYR A 171 9.58 19.74 -10.75
CA TYR A 171 8.75 18.66 -10.25
C TYR A 171 7.91 19.10 -9.06
N ILE A 172 6.66 18.64 -9.05
CA ILE A 172 5.65 19.00 -8.04
C ILE A 172 4.91 17.73 -7.62
N LEU A 173 4.85 17.51 -6.32
CA LEU A 173 4.01 16.46 -5.75
C LEU A 173 2.56 16.95 -5.72
N LEU A 174 1.70 16.30 -6.50
CA LEU A 174 0.25 16.53 -6.43
C LEU A 174 -0.32 15.79 -5.23
N LYS A 175 -1.14 16.50 -4.45
CA LYS A 175 -1.87 15.95 -3.32
C LYS A 175 -3.36 16.20 -3.47
N TYR A 176 -4.16 15.29 -2.95
CA TYR A 176 -5.60 15.43 -2.83
C TYR A 176 -6.03 14.99 -1.45
N GLN A 177 -6.63 15.89 -0.67
CA GLN A 177 -7.00 15.66 0.73
C GLN A 177 -5.83 15.09 1.57
N GLY A 178 -4.63 15.66 1.36
CA GLY A 178 -3.41 15.23 2.04
C GLY A 178 -2.78 13.93 1.50
N ILE A 179 -3.44 13.24 0.56
CA ILE A 179 -2.94 11.99 -0.04
C ILE A 179 -2.12 12.29 -1.29
N ASN A 180 -0.94 11.70 -1.39
CA ASN A 180 -0.09 11.85 -2.58
C ASN A 180 -0.72 11.21 -3.81
N VAL A 181 -0.84 11.95 -4.89
CA VAL A 181 -1.44 11.52 -6.17
C VAL A 181 -0.36 11.12 -7.18
N ASP A 182 0.54 12.04 -7.53
CA ASP A 182 1.60 11.83 -8.53
C ASP A 182 2.69 12.89 -8.38
N ILE A 183 3.89 12.64 -8.95
CA ILE A 183 4.93 13.66 -9.14
C ILE A 183 4.86 14.16 -10.57
N ALA A 184 4.15 15.26 -10.75
CA ALA A 184 3.99 15.95 -12.02
C ALA A 184 5.16 16.91 -12.34
N LYS A 185 5.18 17.50 -13.53
CA LYS A 185 6.17 18.51 -13.91
C LYS A 185 5.48 19.80 -14.36
N SER A 186 5.84 20.92 -13.72
CA SER A 186 5.33 22.24 -14.07
C SER A 186 6.34 23.02 -14.93
N ASP A 187 5.84 23.80 -15.84
CA ASP A 187 6.63 24.82 -16.56
C ASP A 187 6.50 26.24 -15.97
N GLY A 188 5.77 26.38 -14.86
CA GLY A 188 5.47 27.63 -14.17
C GLY A 188 4.03 28.12 -14.36
N ARG A 189 3.30 27.60 -15.34
CA ARG A 189 1.90 27.96 -15.67
C ARG A 189 0.99 26.76 -15.73
N ILE A 190 1.51 25.64 -16.22
CA ILE A 190 0.76 24.41 -16.46
C ILE A 190 1.49 23.27 -15.78
N VAL A 191 0.73 22.45 -15.05
CA VAL A 191 1.20 21.18 -14.51
C VAL A 191 0.91 20.07 -15.51
N LYS A 192 1.96 19.52 -16.11
CA LYS A 192 1.88 18.50 -17.15
C LYS A 192 1.54 17.14 -16.53
N ASN A 193 0.59 16.45 -17.13
CA ASN A 193 0.17 15.12 -16.72
C ASN A 193 1.28 14.09 -16.97
N ARG A 194 1.66 13.35 -15.95
CA ARG A 194 2.67 12.29 -16.02
C ARG A 194 2.13 10.93 -15.66
N LEU A 195 0.83 10.83 -15.35
CA LEU A 195 0.17 9.58 -15.04
C LEU A 195 0.37 8.57 -16.17
N PRO A 196 0.84 7.34 -15.87
CA PRO A 196 0.97 6.30 -16.87
C PRO A 196 -0.32 6.09 -17.66
N LYS A 197 -0.22 5.93 -18.98
CA LYS A 197 -1.40 5.80 -19.85
C LYS A 197 -2.38 4.73 -19.40
N GLY A 198 -1.88 3.60 -18.90
CA GLY A 198 -2.69 2.49 -18.39
C GLY A 198 -3.47 2.80 -17.10
N LEU A 199 -3.12 3.87 -16.40
CA LEU A 199 -3.83 4.31 -15.18
C LEU A 199 -4.85 5.43 -15.45
N ARG A 200 -4.89 5.95 -16.67
CA ARG A 200 -5.83 6.99 -17.05
C ARG A 200 -7.21 6.39 -17.25
N LYS A 201 -8.20 6.97 -16.60
CA LYS A 201 -9.60 6.55 -16.73
C LYS A 201 -10.28 7.40 -17.79
N LYS A 202 -10.87 6.78 -18.81
CA LYS A 202 -11.90 7.45 -19.60
C LYS A 202 -13.15 7.47 -18.71
N LEU A 203 -13.57 8.64 -18.27
CA LEU A 203 -14.92 8.76 -17.72
C LEU A 203 -15.86 8.48 -18.88
N ILE A 204 -16.65 7.41 -18.77
CA ILE A 204 -17.80 7.19 -19.64
C ILE A 204 -18.79 8.27 -19.23
N ALA A 205 -19.10 9.17 -20.18
CA ALA A 205 -20.11 10.19 -20.02
C ALA A 205 -21.49 9.56 -19.85
#